data_51a1c4d9ed895ad64937df1319ffefaa
#
_entry.id   51a1c4d9ed895ad64937df1319ffefaa
#
_cell.length_a   1.000
_cell.length_b   1.000
_cell.length_c   1.000
_cell.angle_alpha   90.00
_cell.angle_beta   90.00
_cell.angle_gamma   90.00
#
_symmetry.space_group_name_H-M   'P 1'
#
loop_
_entity.id
_entity.type
_entity.pdbx_description
1 polymer ?
#
loop_
_entity_poly.entity_id
_entity_poly.type
_entity_poly.pdbx_seq_one_letter_code
_entity_poly.pdbx_strand_id
1 'polypeptide(L)'
;MAKFQVGSGIDEYISQLRNLEFNTEDLIGRAIYKGADIVADAIKANIESMPSSACTDVEKAGLLNGFGIARMQDENGYFNVKAGFDGYNDDVTKKWPHGKPNSMIARSIEGGTSWKAKHPFIAPAVRSSRDAAEKAMAEEIEKGINETMG
;
A
#
# COMPACT_ATOMS: atom_id res chain seq x y z
N MET A 1 -6.85 5.72 -1.25
CA MET A 1 -5.45 5.31 -1.17
C MET A 1 -5.10 4.85 0.23
N ALA A 2 -4.37 3.76 0.31
CA ALA A 2 -3.88 3.28 1.59
C ALA A 2 -2.59 4.02 1.97
N LYS A 3 -2.46 4.39 3.23
CA LYS A 3 -1.27 5.03 3.77
C LYS A 3 -0.70 4.16 4.88
N PHE A 4 0.58 3.82 4.78
CA PHE A 4 1.28 3.04 5.79
C PHE A 4 2.15 3.95 6.63
N GLN A 5 2.01 3.86 7.94
CA GLN A 5 2.87 4.55 8.89
C GLN A 5 3.55 3.51 9.76
N VAL A 6 4.74 3.84 10.22
CA VAL A 6 5.48 3.02 11.18
C VAL A 6 4.68 2.98 12.49
N GLY A 7 4.37 1.77 12.96
CA GLY A 7 3.66 1.58 14.22
C GLY A 7 4.52 1.90 15.43
N SER A 8 3.88 2.05 16.59
CA SER A 8 4.55 2.44 17.83
C SER A 8 5.67 1.48 18.27
N GLY A 9 5.53 0.17 17.98
CA GLY A 9 6.59 -0.81 18.28
C GLY A 9 7.83 -0.62 17.42
N ILE A 10 7.69 -0.05 16.24
CA ILE A 10 8.80 0.26 15.34
C ILE A 10 9.46 1.58 15.72
N ASP A 11 8.70 2.53 16.27
CA ASP A 11 9.25 3.82 16.72
C ASP A 11 10.34 3.63 17.79
N GLU A 12 10.22 2.62 18.64
CA GLU A 12 11.23 2.29 19.64
C GLU A 12 12.56 1.88 18.96
N TYR A 13 12.50 1.04 17.94
CA TYR A 13 13.69 0.65 17.17
C TYR A 13 14.30 1.85 16.43
N ILE A 14 13.48 2.72 15.89
CA ILE A 14 13.94 3.93 15.21
C ILE A 14 14.71 4.83 16.19
N SER A 15 14.21 4.99 17.43
CA SER A 15 14.89 5.76 18.45
C SER A 15 16.25 5.17 18.80
N GLN A 16 16.33 3.86 18.91
CA GLN A 16 17.61 3.16 19.15
C GLN A 16 18.60 3.39 18.01
N LEU A 17 18.14 3.31 16.77
CA LEU A 17 18.97 3.55 15.58
C LEU A 17 19.51 4.98 15.55
N ARG A 18 18.68 5.97 15.86
CA ARG A 18 19.11 7.37 15.92
C ARG A 18 20.20 7.58 16.96
N ASN A 19 20.12 6.90 18.09
CA ASN A 19 21.13 6.98 19.16
C ASN A 19 22.46 6.36 18.76
N LEU A 20 22.49 5.50 17.74
CA LEU A 20 23.68 4.80 17.28
C LEU A 20 24.38 5.49 16.08
N GLU A 21 23.97 6.68 15.70
CA GLU A 21 24.53 7.47 14.59
C GLU A 21 24.55 6.75 13.24
N PHE A 22 23.51 5.96 12.98
CA PHE A 22 23.36 5.22 11.73
C PHE A 22 22.77 6.03 10.59
N ASN A 23 22.99 5.57 9.38
CA ASN A 23 22.15 5.95 8.25
C ASN A 23 20.79 5.26 8.41
N THR A 24 20.00 5.79 9.34
CA THR A 24 18.71 5.23 9.75
C THR A 24 17.68 5.28 8.63
N GLU A 25 17.79 6.26 7.74
CA GLU A 25 16.84 6.47 6.66
C GLU A 25 16.79 5.27 5.69
N ASP A 26 17.94 4.73 5.30
CA ASP A 26 17.99 3.56 4.43
C ASP A 26 17.37 2.33 5.08
N LEU A 27 17.65 2.11 6.35
CA LEU A 27 17.10 0.95 7.07
C LEU A 27 15.60 1.07 7.29
N ILE A 28 15.14 2.26 7.68
CA ILE A 28 13.71 2.55 7.84
C ILE A 28 13.01 2.38 6.49
N GLY A 29 13.60 2.88 5.41
CA GLY A 29 13.06 2.74 4.06
C GLY A 29 12.88 1.27 3.67
N ARG A 30 13.90 0.45 3.88
CA ARG A 30 13.81 -1.00 3.60
C ARG A 30 12.69 -1.67 4.41
N ALA A 31 12.58 -1.33 5.69
CA ALA A 31 11.56 -1.88 6.56
C ALA A 31 10.15 -1.48 6.10
N ILE A 32 9.94 -0.21 5.81
CA ILE A 32 8.63 0.31 5.37
C ILE A 32 8.22 -0.31 4.04
N TYR A 33 9.11 -0.40 3.07
CA TYR A 33 8.80 -1.02 1.79
C TYR A 33 8.49 -2.51 1.93
N LYS A 34 9.17 -3.20 2.83
CA LYS A 34 8.89 -4.61 3.09
C LYS A 34 7.48 -4.82 3.65
N GLY A 35 7.09 -3.97 4.61
CA GLY A 35 5.73 -3.97 5.13
C GLY A 35 4.68 -3.59 4.09
N ALA A 36 4.97 -2.57 3.29
CA ALA A 36 4.09 -2.11 2.22
C ALA A 36 3.87 -3.19 1.16
N ASP A 37 4.90 -3.95 0.80
CA ASP A 37 4.79 -5.04 -0.16
C ASP A 37 3.82 -6.11 0.31
N ILE A 38 3.85 -6.44 1.60
CA ILE A 38 2.93 -7.44 2.18
C ILE A 38 1.48 -6.97 2.07
N VAL A 39 1.23 -5.71 2.40
CA VAL A 39 -0.13 -5.14 2.29
C VAL A 39 -0.53 -4.99 0.82
N ALA A 40 0.38 -4.59 -0.05
CA ALA A 40 0.14 -4.49 -1.48
C ALA A 40 -0.26 -5.84 -2.09
N ASP A 41 0.43 -6.91 -1.72
CA ASP A 41 0.09 -8.26 -2.18
C ASP A 41 -1.31 -8.67 -1.72
N ALA A 42 -1.71 -8.31 -0.49
CA ALA A 42 -3.05 -8.57 0.00
C ALA A 42 -4.12 -7.79 -0.77
N ILE A 43 -3.84 -6.53 -1.12
CA ILE A 43 -4.75 -5.71 -1.93
C ILE A 43 -4.88 -6.32 -3.34
N LYS A 44 -3.79 -6.69 -3.97
CA LYS A 44 -3.80 -7.33 -5.30
C LYS A 44 -4.59 -8.64 -5.30
N ALA A 45 -4.40 -9.47 -4.27
CA ALA A 45 -5.15 -10.71 -4.13
C ALA A 45 -6.65 -10.46 -4.04
N ASN A 46 -7.05 -9.42 -3.30
CA ASN A 46 -8.46 -9.04 -3.21
C ASN A 46 -9.01 -8.51 -4.54
N ILE A 47 -8.22 -7.78 -5.31
CA ILE A 47 -8.61 -7.34 -6.65
C ILE A 47 -8.86 -8.55 -7.54
N GLU A 48 -7.93 -9.50 -7.55
CA GLU A 48 -8.02 -10.71 -8.39
C GLU A 48 -9.23 -11.56 -8.03
N SER A 49 -9.60 -11.61 -6.77
CA SER A 49 -10.72 -12.43 -6.28
C SER A 49 -12.08 -11.75 -6.36
N MET A 50 -12.15 -10.47 -6.70
CA MET A 50 -13.44 -9.77 -6.79
C MET A 50 -14.33 -10.37 -7.89
N PRO A 51 -15.64 -10.56 -7.61
CA PRO A 51 -16.56 -11.05 -8.63
C PRO A 51 -16.81 -9.97 -9.71
N SER A 52 -17.16 -10.41 -10.91
CA SER A 52 -17.42 -9.51 -12.03
C SER A 52 -18.57 -8.54 -11.77
N SER A 53 -19.47 -8.88 -10.85
CA SER A 53 -20.55 -7.98 -10.41
C SER A 53 -20.02 -6.75 -9.65
N ALA A 54 -18.87 -6.87 -8.98
CA ALA A 54 -18.23 -5.77 -8.25
C ALA A 54 -17.18 -5.06 -9.10
N CYS A 55 -16.47 -5.80 -9.93
CA CYS A 55 -15.34 -5.29 -10.71
C CYS A 55 -15.30 -6.02 -12.05
N THR A 56 -15.51 -5.29 -13.14
CA THR A 56 -15.46 -5.88 -14.49
C THR A 56 -14.02 -6.30 -14.84
N ASP A 57 -13.85 -7.14 -15.85
CA ASP A 57 -12.52 -7.59 -16.29
C ASP A 57 -11.63 -6.41 -16.72
N VAL A 58 -12.20 -5.42 -17.41
CA VAL A 58 -11.48 -4.22 -17.82
C VAL A 58 -11.06 -3.38 -16.62
N GLU A 59 -11.95 -3.21 -15.66
CA GLU A 59 -11.65 -2.50 -14.41
C GLU A 59 -10.58 -3.22 -13.62
N LYS A 60 -10.66 -4.55 -13.49
CA LYS A 60 -9.69 -5.37 -12.79
C LYS A 60 -8.30 -5.26 -13.42
N ALA A 61 -8.22 -5.38 -14.74
CA ALA A 61 -6.96 -5.23 -15.47
C ALA A 61 -6.35 -3.84 -15.24
N GLY A 62 -7.18 -2.79 -15.30
CA GLY A 62 -6.73 -1.42 -15.03
C GLY A 62 -6.22 -1.23 -13.61
N LEU A 63 -6.92 -1.77 -12.63
CA LEU A 63 -6.49 -1.69 -11.22
C LEU A 63 -5.17 -2.40 -10.98
N LEU A 64 -5.01 -3.61 -11.52
CA LEU A 64 -3.77 -4.38 -11.36
C LEU A 64 -2.59 -3.70 -12.05
N ASN A 65 -2.80 -3.14 -13.24
CA ASN A 65 -1.75 -2.44 -13.99
C ASN A 65 -1.39 -1.09 -13.37
N GLY A 66 -2.37 -0.40 -12.80
CA GLY A 66 -2.18 0.93 -12.24
C GLY A 66 -1.80 0.95 -10.76
N PHE A 67 -1.84 -0.18 -10.08
CA PHE A 67 -1.51 -0.25 -8.66
C PHE A 67 -0.01 -0.11 -8.44
N GLY A 68 0.37 0.76 -7.50
CA GLY A 68 1.77 0.97 -7.16
C GLY A 68 1.96 1.54 -5.78
N ILE A 69 3.21 1.48 -5.34
CA ILE A 69 3.65 2.04 -4.07
C ILE A 69 4.49 3.28 -4.39
N ALA A 70 4.10 4.42 -3.83
CA ALA A 70 4.82 5.67 -4.02
C ALA A 70 6.12 5.67 -3.22
N ARG A 71 7.02 6.58 -3.59
CA ARG A 71 8.28 6.77 -2.86
C ARG A 71 7.99 7.17 -1.42
N MET A 72 8.81 6.66 -0.49
CA MET A 72 8.73 7.00 0.93
C MET A 72 8.82 8.51 1.14
N GLN A 73 7.97 9.02 2.04
CA GLN A 73 7.94 10.41 2.46
C GLN A 73 8.33 10.53 3.94
N ASP A 74 8.99 11.62 4.28
CA ASP A 74 9.26 12.00 5.67
C ASP A 74 8.39 13.23 5.98
N GLU A 75 7.33 13.01 6.77
CA GLU A 75 6.42 14.07 7.20
C GLU A 75 6.69 14.38 8.69
N ASN A 76 7.56 15.36 8.96
CA ASN A 76 7.90 15.79 10.33
C ASN A 76 8.44 14.65 11.21
N GLY A 77 9.30 13.81 10.66
CA GLY A 77 9.88 12.66 11.37
C GLY A 77 9.04 11.39 11.32
N TYR A 78 7.86 11.45 10.70
CA TYR A 78 7.04 10.28 10.45
C TYR A 78 7.31 9.77 9.04
N PHE A 79 7.90 8.58 8.95
CA PHE A 79 8.15 7.93 7.68
C PHE A 79 6.91 7.19 7.23
N ASN A 80 6.51 7.39 5.98
CA ASN A 80 5.35 6.72 5.42
C ASN A 80 5.52 6.47 3.93
N VAL A 81 4.75 5.52 3.44
CA VAL A 81 4.64 5.21 2.02
C VAL A 81 3.16 5.10 1.68
N LYS A 82 2.80 5.53 0.49
CA LYS A 82 1.41 5.50 0.00
C LYS A 82 1.30 4.50 -1.13
N ALA A 83 0.24 3.72 -1.11
CA ALA A 83 -0.14 2.88 -2.24
C ALA A 83 -1.35 3.51 -2.93
N GLY A 84 -1.42 3.39 -4.22
CA GLY A 84 -2.52 3.98 -4.97
C GLY A 84 -2.62 3.43 -6.37
N PHE A 85 -3.57 3.98 -7.12
CA PHE A 85 -3.90 3.56 -8.46
C PHE A 85 -3.71 4.71 -9.44
N ASP A 86 -2.77 4.55 -10.36
CA ASP A 86 -2.47 5.54 -11.39
C ASP A 86 -2.97 5.06 -12.75
N GLY A 87 -3.02 5.99 -13.68
CA GLY A 87 -3.35 5.69 -15.07
C GLY A 87 -4.83 5.48 -15.32
N TYR A 88 -5.10 4.92 -16.48
CA TYR A 88 -6.44 4.77 -17.02
C TYR A 88 -6.66 3.33 -17.46
N ASN A 89 -7.89 2.84 -17.36
CA ASN A 89 -8.24 1.53 -17.88
C ASN A 89 -8.55 1.61 -19.40
N ASP A 90 -8.88 0.49 -20.01
CA ASP A 90 -9.16 0.40 -21.43
C ASP A 90 -10.64 0.63 -21.79
N ASP A 91 -11.45 1.09 -20.83
CA ASP A 91 -12.87 1.40 -21.06
C ASP A 91 -13.03 2.78 -21.69
N VAL A 92 -12.71 2.86 -22.98
CA VAL A 92 -12.78 4.08 -23.76
C VAL A 92 -14.23 4.37 -24.16
N THR A 93 -14.72 5.55 -23.79
CA THR A 93 -16.07 6.02 -24.11
C THR A 93 -16.01 7.46 -24.61
N LYS A 94 -17.13 7.98 -25.08
CA LYS A 94 -17.25 9.38 -25.50
C LYS A 94 -16.88 10.34 -24.36
N LYS A 95 -17.33 10.03 -23.14
CA LYS A 95 -17.04 10.81 -21.94
C LYS A 95 -15.60 10.61 -21.48
N TRP A 96 -15.04 9.41 -21.70
CA TRP A 96 -13.72 9.02 -21.26
C TRP A 96 -12.86 8.55 -22.44
N PRO A 97 -12.41 9.48 -23.31
CA PRO A 97 -11.73 9.11 -24.56
C PRO A 97 -10.37 8.42 -24.36
N HIS A 98 -9.78 8.54 -23.18
CA HIS A 98 -8.51 7.88 -22.83
C HIS A 98 -8.69 6.74 -21.84
N GLY A 99 -9.92 6.32 -21.59
CA GLY A 99 -10.27 5.35 -20.55
C GLY A 99 -10.65 6.05 -19.25
N LYS A 100 -11.14 5.26 -18.30
CA LYS A 100 -11.53 5.78 -16.97
C LYS A 100 -10.33 5.76 -16.03
N PRO A 101 -10.16 6.81 -15.20
CA PRO A 101 -9.07 6.82 -14.21
C PRO A 101 -9.20 5.65 -13.23
N ASN A 102 -8.11 4.89 -13.06
CA ASN A 102 -8.09 3.76 -12.14
C ASN A 102 -8.36 4.17 -10.69
N SER A 103 -7.90 5.36 -10.28
CA SER A 103 -8.16 5.89 -8.94
C SER A 103 -9.65 6.13 -8.69
N MET A 104 -10.38 6.59 -9.71
CA MET A 104 -11.83 6.78 -9.63
C MET A 104 -12.56 5.44 -9.50
N ILE A 105 -12.16 4.45 -10.28
CA ILE A 105 -12.73 3.10 -10.25
C ILE A 105 -12.49 2.46 -8.86
N ALA A 106 -11.27 2.55 -8.35
CA ALA A 106 -10.93 2.02 -7.02
C ALA A 106 -11.81 2.64 -5.93
N ARG A 107 -11.98 3.95 -5.96
CA ARG A 107 -12.82 4.67 -4.99
C ARG A 107 -14.29 4.25 -5.09
N SER A 108 -14.80 4.09 -6.32
CA SER A 108 -16.19 3.68 -6.56
C SER A 108 -16.47 2.27 -6.02
N ILE A 109 -15.53 1.36 -6.18
CA ILE A 109 -15.68 -0.02 -5.70
C ILE A 109 -15.54 -0.05 -4.17
N GLU A 110 -14.55 0.61 -3.63
CA GLU A 110 -14.29 0.61 -2.18
C GLU A 110 -15.45 1.22 -1.38
N GLY A 111 -15.94 2.37 -1.81
CA GLY A 111 -16.96 3.15 -1.09
C GLY A 111 -18.38 3.02 -1.63
N GLY A 112 -18.54 2.48 -2.81
CA GLY A 112 -19.83 2.41 -3.50
C GLY A 112 -20.22 3.74 -4.16
N THR A 113 -21.33 3.70 -4.88
CA THR A 113 -21.95 4.86 -5.55
C THR A 113 -23.45 4.86 -5.29
N SER A 114 -24.17 5.88 -5.79
CA SER A 114 -25.62 5.96 -5.66
C SER A 114 -26.37 4.77 -6.27
N TRP A 115 -25.76 4.12 -7.26
CA TRP A 115 -26.37 3.02 -8.02
C TRP A 115 -25.59 1.71 -7.97
N LYS A 116 -24.49 1.66 -7.22
CA LYS A 116 -23.68 0.46 -7.07
C LYS A 116 -23.29 0.28 -5.61
N ALA A 117 -23.57 -0.89 -5.03
CA ALA A 117 -23.19 -1.21 -3.68
C ALA A 117 -21.66 -1.25 -3.52
N LYS A 118 -21.17 -0.83 -2.36
CA LYS A 118 -19.74 -0.91 -2.06
C LYS A 118 -19.27 -2.36 -2.00
N HIS A 119 -18.03 -2.58 -2.41
CA HIS A 119 -17.35 -3.86 -2.26
C HIS A 119 -15.91 -3.58 -1.80
N PRO A 120 -15.70 -3.34 -0.48
CA PRO A 120 -14.38 -2.99 0.02
C PRO A 120 -13.36 -4.08 -0.27
N PHE A 121 -12.20 -3.68 -0.76
CA PHE A 121 -11.10 -4.58 -1.07
C PHE A 121 -9.76 -4.06 -0.50
N ILE A 122 -9.67 -2.76 -0.24
CA ILE A 122 -8.48 -2.14 0.36
C ILE A 122 -8.50 -2.28 1.88
N ALA A 123 -9.55 -1.81 2.54
CA ALA A 123 -9.65 -1.84 4.00
C ALA A 123 -9.54 -3.27 4.59
N PRO A 124 -10.23 -4.29 4.03
CA PRO A 124 -10.05 -5.65 4.51
C PRO A 124 -8.62 -6.19 4.33
N ALA A 125 -7.97 -5.86 3.20
CA ALA A 125 -6.59 -6.26 2.95
C ALA A 125 -5.63 -5.65 3.96
N VAL A 126 -5.79 -4.36 4.26
CA VAL A 126 -4.98 -3.66 5.26
C VAL A 126 -5.15 -4.30 6.63
N ARG A 127 -6.39 -4.57 7.04
CA ARG A 127 -6.66 -5.20 8.35
C ARG A 127 -6.05 -6.60 8.45
N SER A 128 -6.22 -7.42 7.43
CA SER A 128 -5.77 -8.82 7.47
C SER A 128 -4.25 -8.96 7.39
N SER A 129 -3.57 -8.00 6.77
CA SER A 129 -2.11 -8.06 6.56
C SER A 129 -1.31 -7.23 7.56
N ARG A 130 -1.96 -6.44 8.41
CA ARG A 130 -1.29 -5.52 9.33
C ARG A 130 -0.25 -6.19 10.21
N ASP A 131 -0.63 -7.27 10.89
CA ASP A 131 0.27 -7.94 11.82
C ASP A 131 1.48 -8.52 11.12
N ALA A 132 1.30 -9.14 9.96
CA ALA A 132 2.39 -9.68 9.15
C ALA A 132 3.31 -8.55 8.65
N ALA A 133 2.74 -7.43 8.25
CA ALA A 133 3.50 -6.27 7.79
C ALA A 133 4.35 -5.68 8.93
N GLU A 134 3.76 -5.49 10.10
CA GLU A 134 4.47 -4.96 11.28
C GLU A 134 5.60 -5.90 11.71
N LYS A 135 5.34 -7.20 11.71
CA LYS A 135 6.35 -8.21 12.03
C LYS A 135 7.52 -8.17 11.05
N ALA A 136 7.22 -8.09 9.76
CA ALA A 136 8.26 -8.01 8.73
C ALA A 136 9.10 -6.74 8.85
N MET A 137 8.47 -5.61 9.17
CA MET A 137 9.17 -4.36 9.41
C MET A 137 10.10 -4.45 10.62
N ALA A 138 9.61 -5.01 11.73
CA ALA A 138 10.40 -5.19 12.94
C ALA A 138 11.61 -6.11 12.70
N GLU A 139 11.41 -7.22 12.00
CA GLU A 139 12.47 -8.17 11.67
C GLU A 139 13.55 -7.52 10.80
N GLU A 140 13.16 -6.70 9.82
CA GLU A 140 14.10 -6.01 8.95
C GLU A 140 14.95 -5.00 9.73
N ILE A 141 14.34 -4.28 10.67
CA ILE A 141 15.06 -3.31 11.52
C ILE A 141 16.03 -4.04 12.46
N GLU A 142 15.59 -5.10 13.11
CA GLU A 142 16.47 -5.91 13.97
C GLU A 142 17.65 -6.49 13.21
N LYS A 143 17.39 -7.01 12.00
CA LYS A 143 18.44 -7.52 11.13
C LYS A 143 19.47 -6.43 10.81
N GLY A 144 19.01 -5.23 10.49
CA GLY A 144 19.89 -4.11 10.19
C GLY A 144 20.71 -3.67 11.39
N ILE A 145 20.14 -3.65 12.59
CA ILE A 145 20.85 -3.36 13.84
C ILE A 145 21.94 -4.40 14.07
N ASN A 146 21.60 -5.68 13.96
CA ASN A 146 22.54 -6.79 14.20
C ASN A 146 23.69 -6.79 13.20
N GLU A 147 23.43 -6.52 11.93
CA GLU A 147 24.46 -6.44 10.89
C GLU A 147 25.47 -5.33 11.16
N THR A 148 25.05 -4.26 11.80
CA THR A 148 25.92 -3.12 12.06
C THR A 148 26.64 -3.23 13.40
N MET A 149 26.04 -3.86 14.40
CA MET A 149 26.65 -4.07 15.72
C MET A 149 27.44 -5.36 15.82
N GLY A 150 27.23 -6.26 14.89
CA GLY A 150 27.99 -7.49 14.76
C GLY A 150 29.25 -7.28 13.97
#